data_204071de1f94e1a82834dc0fbb344f73
#
_entry.id   204071de1f94e1a82834dc0fbb344f73
#
_cell.length_a   1.000
_cell.length_b   1.000
_cell.length_c   1.000
_cell.angle_alpha   90.00
_cell.angle_beta   90.00
_cell.angle_gamma   90.00
#
_symmetry.space_group_name_H-M   'P 1'
#
loop_
_entity.id
_entity.type
_entity.pdbx_description
1 polymer ?
#
loop_
_entity_poly.entity_id
_entity_poly.type
_entity_poly.pdbx_seq_one_letter_code
_entity_poly.pdbx_strand_id
1 'polypeptide(L)' 'METKSANEIERLLDEYASLARRQYEVLQKSSYAQLSQREAIAYDARLLRIQEISKEIIKLRSESS' A
#
# COMPACT_ATOMS: atom_id res chain seq x y z
N MET A 1 13.74 0.55 21.30
CA MET A 1 12.41 1.11 21.11
C MET A 1 12.25 1.74 19.77
N GLU A 2 13.03 2.77 19.52
CA GLU A 2 12.98 3.47 18.23
C GLU A 2 13.35 2.55 17.08
N THR A 3 14.29 1.63 17.31
CA THR A 3 14.72 0.69 16.30
C THR A 3 13.56 -0.18 15.82
N LYS A 4 12.71 -0.60 16.75
CA LYS A 4 11.56 -1.43 16.41
C LYS A 4 10.56 -0.67 15.55
N SER A 5 10.26 0.58 15.91
CA SER A 5 9.35 1.42 15.13
C SER A 5 9.93 1.72 13.76
N ALA A 6 11.22 2.01 13.69
CA ALA A 6 11.89 2.30 12.43
C ALA A 6 11.85 1.09 11.51
N ASN A 7 12.10 -0.11 12.05
CA ASN A 7 12.06 -1.34 11.25
C ASN A 7 10.64 -1.62 10.75
N GLU A 8 9.66 -1.34 11.59
CA GLU A 8 8.27 -1.54 11.23
C GLU A 8 7.84 -0.59 10.11
N ILE A 9 8.24 0.67 10.22
CA ILE A 9 7.97 1.68 9.19
C ILE A 9 8.63 1.27 7.88
N GLU A 10 9.88 0.84 7.95
CA GLU A 10 10.61 0.40 6.77
C GLU A 10 9.91 -0.75 6.06
N ARG A 11 9.44 -1.73 6.83
CA ARG A 11 8.72 -2.87 6.28
C ARG A 11 7.43 -2.44 5.62
N LEU A 12 6.71 -1.51 6.26
CA LEU A 12 5.46 -1.00 5.71
C LEU A 12 5.70 -0.20 4.43
N LEU A 13 6.80 0.56 4.37
CA LEU A 13 7.16 1.31 3.18
C LEU A 13 7.49 0.36 2.02
N ASP A 14 8.16 -0.75 2.31
CA ASP A 14 8.45 -1.75 1.28
C ASP A 14 7.17 -2.36 0.74
N GLU A 15 6.24 -2.69 1.62
CA GLU A 15 4.95 -3.23 1.20
C GLU A 15 4.17 -2.20 0.39
N TYR A 16 4.18 -0.95 0.85
CA TYR A 16 3.52 0.15 0.13
C TYR A 16 4.07 0.28 -1.28
N ALA A 17 5.39 0.29 -1.41
CA ALA A 17 6.03 0.45 -2.71
C ALA A 17 5.67 -0.71 -3.66
N SER A 18 5.65 -1.94 -3.16
CA SER A 18 5.26 -3.10 -3.96
C SER A 18 3.82 -3.00 -4.44
N LEU A 19 2.92 -2.64 -3.54
CA LEU A 19 1.51 -2.51 -3.89
C LEU A 19 1.27 -1.38 -4.88
N ALA A 20 1.91 -0.24 -4.65
CA ALA A 20 1.77 0.92 -5.52
C ALA A 20 2.28 0.61 -6.92
N ARG A 21 3.41 -0.10 -7.01
CA ARG A 21 3.95 -0.51 -8.31
C ARG A 21 2.96 -1.42 -9.04
N ARG A 22 2.38 -2.37 -8.34
CA ARG A 22 1.41 -3.28 -8.94
C ARG A 22 0.20 -2.53 -9.47
N GLN A 23 -0.31 -1.56 -8.70
CA GLN A 23 -1.44 -0.74 -9.13
C GLN A 23 -1.10 0.03 -10.41
N TYR A 24 0.09 0.60 -10.42
CA TYR A 24 0.56 1.36 -11.57
C TYR A 24 0.64 0.46 -12.82
N GLU A 25 1.23 -0.71 -12.68
CA GLU A 25 1.37 -1.66 -13.79
C GLU A 25 0.01 -2.07 -14.35
N VAL A 26 -0.94 -2.33 -13.47
CA VAL A 26 -2.28 -2.73 -13.90
C VAL A 26 -2.93 -1.63 -14.75
N LEU A 27 -2.84 -0.39 -14.29
CA LEU A 27 -3.46 0.73 -15.00
C LEU A 27 -2.70 1.13 -16.25
N GLN A 28 -1.45 0.73 -16.39
CA GLN A 28 -0.71 0.94 -17.63
C GLN A 28 -1.18 0.03 -18.74
N LYS A 29 -1.64 -1.16 -18.39
CA LYS A 29 -2.11 -2.14 -19.37
C LYS A 29 -3.58 -1.98 -19.71
N SER A 30 -4.38 -1.51 -18.76
CA SER A 30 -5.82 -1.38 -18.93
C SER A 30 -6.34 -0.26 -18.05
N SER A 31 -7.41 0.39 -18.49
CA SER A 31 -8.12 1.33 -17.61
C SER A 31 -8.91 0.51 -16.58
N TYR A 32 -9.25 1.14 -15.47
CA TYR A 32 -10.04 0.47 -14.43
C TYR A 32 -11.34 -0.11 -15.01
N ALA A 33 -11.97 0.64 -15.90
CA ALA A 33 -13.23 0.19 -16.50
C ALA A 33 -13.07 -1.07 -17.35
N GLN A 34 -11.86 -1.37 -17.80
CA GLN A 34 -11.58 -2.55 -18.63
C GLN A 34 -11.16 -3.76 -17.82
N LEU A 35 -10.98 -3.60 -16.52
CA LEU A 35 -10.58 -4.72 -15.67
C LEU A 35 -11.73 -5.72 -15.54
N SER A 36 -11.39 -7.01 -15.52
CA SER A 36 -12.39 -8.03 -15.20
C SER A 36 -12.84 -7.85 -13.77
N GLN A 37 -13.96 -8.47 -13.40
CA GLN A 37 -14.46 -8.39 -12.04
C GLN A 37 -13.42 -8.84 -11.02
N ARG A 38 -12.73 -9.93 -11.31
CA ARG A 38 -11.68 -10.45 -10.43
C ARG A 38 -10.53 -9.46 -10.29
N GLU A 39 -10.10 -8.87 -11.40
CA GLU A 39 -9.03 -7.89 -11.39
C GLU A 39 -9.41 -6.62 -10.64
N ALA A 40 -10.65 -6.19 -10.81
CA ALA A 40 -11.15 -4.99 -10.11
C ALA A 40 -11.20 -5.23 -8.61
N ILE A 41 -11.65 -6.40 -8.18
CA ILE A 41 -11.68 -6.75 -6.76
C ILE A 41 -10.27 -6.75 -6.18
N ALA A 42 -9.32 -7.33 -6.90
CA ALA A 42 -7.93 -7.37 -6.46
C ALA A 42 -7.34 -5.96 -6.40
N TYR A 43 -7.65 -5.13 -7.39
CA TYR A 43 -7.20 -3.74 -7.40
C TYR A 43 -7.72 -2.98 -6.19
N ASP A 44 -9.02 -3.12 -5.92
CA ASP A 44 -9.65 -2.42 -4.80
C ASP A 44 -9.07 -2.89 -3.46
N ALA A 45 -8.82 -4.20 -3.33
CA ALA A 45 -8.23 -4.74 -2.11
C ALA A 45 -6.83 -4.16 -1.87
N ARG A 46 -6.03 -4.04 -2.93
CA ARG A 46 -4.70 -3.44 -2.82
C ARG A 46 -4.79 -1.97 -2.43
N LEU A 47 -5.76 -1.25 -2.98
CA LEU A 47 -5.95 0.16 -2.66
C LEU A 47 -6.29 0.35 -1.18
N LEU A 48 -7.18 -0.49 -0.66
CA LEU A 48 -7.51 -0.46 0.76
C LEU A 48 -6.28 -0.74 1.63
N ARG A 49 -5.49 -1.72 1.24
CA ARG A 49 -4.27 -2.04 1.98
C ARG A 49 -3.28 -0.88 1.97
N ILE A 50 -3.14 -0.22 0.83
CA ILE A 50 -2.28 0.96 0.72
C ILE A 50 -2.75 2.05 1.69
N GLN A 51 -4.04 2.27 1.79
CA GLN A 51 -4.59 3.26 2.70
C GLN A 51 -4.33 2.89 4.15
N GLU A 52 -4.47 1.61 4.49
CA GLU A 52 -4.18 1.13 5.84
C GLU A 52 -2.72 1.32 6.20
N ILE A 53 -1.83 1.03 5.26
CA ILE A 53 -0.40 1.19 5.48
C ILE A 53 -0.07 2.66 5.73
N SER A 54 -0.65 3.56 4.94
CA SER A 54 -0.43 5.00 5.12
C SER A 54 -0.84 5.45 6.52
N LYS A 55 -1.99 5.02 6.98
CA LYS A 55 -2.47 5.37 8.32
C LYS A 55 -1.56 4.81 9.39
N GLU A 56 -1.11 3.58 9.22
CA GLU A 56 -0.24 2.92 10.19
C GLU A 56 1.11 3.63 10.28
N ILE A 57 1.67 4.03 9.15
CA ILE A 57 2.94 4.75 9.13
C ILE A 57 2.80 6.08 9.86
N ILE A 58 1.73 6.81 9.59
CA ILE A 58 1.47 8.08 10.25
C ILE A 58 1.36 7.88 11.76
N LYS A 59 0.65 6.84 12.17
CA LYS A 59 0.48 6.53 13.58
C LYS A 59 1.82 6.21 14.26
N LEU A 60 2.64 5.38 13.61
CA LEU A 60 3.94 5.02 14.15
C LEU A 60 4.87 6.22 14.27
N ARG A 61 4.83 7.11 13.29
CA ARG A 61 5.64 8.31 13.32
C ARG A 61 5.20 9.25 14.44
N SER A 62 3.90 9.36 14.65
CA SER A 62 3.37 10.18 15.74
C SER A 62 3.80 9.63 17.10
N GLU A 63 3.79 8.30 17.24
CA GLU A 63 4.18 7.66 18.49
C GLU A 63 5.67 7.80 18.76
N SER A 64 6.48 7.89 17.71
CA SER A 64 7.92 8.01 17.85
C SER A 64 8.38 9.41 18.21
N SER A 65 7.57 10.39 17.91
CA SER A 65 7.91 11.77 18.24
C SER A 65 7.31 12.18 19.56
#